data_a1c92c2fda53f007babefce3a595bc96
#
_entry.id   a1c92c2fda53f007babefce3a595bc96
#
_cell.length_a   1.000
_cell.length_b   1.000
_cell.length_c   1.000
_cell.angle_alpha   90.00
_cell.angle_beta   90.00
_cell.angle_gamma   90.00
#
_symmetry.space_group_name_H-M   'P 1'
#
loop_
_entity.id
_entity.type
_entity.pdbx_description
1 polymer ?
#
loop_
_entity_poly.entity_id
_entity_poly.type
_entity_poly.pdbx_seq_one_letter_code
_entity_poly.pdbx_strand_id
1 'polypeptide(L)'
;MAEARVLATLVYAIRDDTVLLHRRVKDPNMGLWVAPGGKLESDESPSECAIRVMREESGLQIETPRLRGIMTEVSPRPDHQWVTFIFTATRWGGELAPAPGIGEFRWVRSREMFDLEIPPTDKVFFARVLRLDDPPFLLKFTYDAELRIARMDEAR
;
A
#
# COMPACT_ATOMS: atom_id res chain seq x y z
N MET A 1 27.62 7.74 -6.33
CA MET A 1 26.37 8.34 -5.81
C MET A 1 25.40 7.24 -5.44
N ALA A 2 24.71 7.39 -4.33
CA ALA A 2 23.63 6.49 -3.99
C ALA A 2 22.45 6.69 -4.95
N GLU A 3 21.81 5.59 -5.34
CA GLU A 3 20.59 5.66 -6.13
C GLU A 3 19.46 6.23 -5.30
N ALA A 4 18.60 7.02 -5.94
CA ALA A 4 17.45 7.60 -5.25
C ALA A 4 16.40 6.50 -5.00
N ARG A 5 15.87 6.45 -3.78
CA ARG A 5 14.75 5.59 -3.43
C ARG A 5 13.47 6.40 -3.35
N VAL A 6 12.38 5.82 -3.82
CA VAL A 6 11.07 6.42 -3.65
C VAL A 6 10.51 6.00 -2.30
N LEU A 7 10.07 6.99 -1.52
CA LEU A 7 9.36 6.75 -0.27
C LEU A 7 7.86 6.88 -0.53
N ALA A 8 7.10 5.88 -0.13
CA ALA A 8 5.68 5.81 -0.41
C ALA A 8 4.89 5.22 0.74
N THR A 9 3.58 5.31 0.66
CA THR A 9 2.65 4.69 1.60
C THR A 9 1.62 3.83 0.87
N LEU A 10 1.10 2.86 1.60
CA LEU A 10 -0.15 2.15 1.29
C LEU A 10 -1.04 2.25 2.53
N VAL A 11 -2.33 2.45 2.34
CA VAL A 11 -3.27 2.59 3.47
C VAL A 11 -4.46 1.68 3.26
N TYR A 12 -4.64 0.74 4.18
CA TYR A 12 -5.81 -0.14 4.20
C TYR A 12 -6.85 0.41 5.18
N ALA A 13 -7.91 1.02 4.67
CA ALA A 13 -9.08 1.35 5.49
C ALA A 13 -9.85 0.06 5.73
N ILE A 14 -10.12 -0.24 7.00
CA ILE A 14 -10.79 -1.47 7.41
C ILE A 14 -12.15 -1.12 8.00
N ARG A 15 -13.20 -1.71 7.43
CA ARG A 15 -14.57 -1.60 7.95
C ARG A 15 -15.13 -3.00 8.07
N ASP A 16 -15.36 -3.44 9.34
CA ASP A 16 -15.77 -4.79 9.65
C ASP A 16 -14.79 -5.82 9.07
N ASP A 17 -15.24 -6.71 8.19
CA ASP A 17 -14.39 -7.71 7.53
C ASP A 17 -13.96 -7.28 6.11
N THR A 18 -14.07 -5.98 5.80
CA THR A 18 -13.72 -5.45 4.46
C THR A 18 -12.57 -4.48 4.51
N VAL A 19 -11.86 -4.38 3.39
CA VAL A 19 -10.81 -3.39 3.15
C VAL A 19 -11.15 -2.60 1.89
N LEU A 20 -10.75 -1.33 1.86
CA LEU A 20 -10.97 -0.48 0.70
C LEU A 20 -9.84 -0.63 -0.30
N LEU A 21 -10.18 -1.04 -1.51
CA LEU A 21 -9.24 -1.17 -2.61
C LEU A 21 -9.73 -0.39 -3.83
N HIS A 22 -8.81 -0.07 -4.73
CA HIS A 22 -9.16 0.43 -6.04
C HIS A 22 -8.40 -0.32 -7.13
N ARG A 23 -8.98 -0.38 -8.31
CA ARG A 23 -8.34 -1.00 -9.47
C ARG A 23 -7.53 0.06 -10.21
N ARG A 24 -6.23 -0.16 -10.31
CA ARG A 24 -5.35 0.83 -10.95
C ARG A 24 -5.63 0.95 -12.44
N VAL A 25 -5.57 2.19 -12.92
CA VAL A 25 -5.79 2.51 -14.33
C VAL A 25 -4.50 2.87 -15.07
N LYS A 26 -3.37 2.82 -14.38
CA LYS A 26 -2.04 3.11 -14.95
C LYS A 26 -0.94 2.30 -14.27
N ASP A 27 0.20 2.16 -14.94
CA ASP A 27 1.36 1.49 -14.37
C ASP A 27 2.04 2.32 -13.27
N PRO A 28 2.74 1.67 -12.33
CA PRO A 28 2.82 0.22 -12.18
C PRO A 28 1.50 -0.40 -11.70
N ASN A 29 1.35 -1.71 -11.90
CA ASN A 29 0.20 -2.50 -11.43
C ASN A 29 -1.14 -2.14 -12.11
N MET A 30 -1.11 -1.68 -13.36
CA MET A 30 -2.34 -1.41 -14.11
C MET A 30 -3.25 -2.65 -14.12
N GLY A 31 -4.54 -2.44 -13.80
CA GLY A 31 -5.54 -3.50 -13.75
C GLY A 31 -5.56 -4.29 -12.45
N LEU A 32 -4.60 -4.09 -11.56
CA LEU A 32 -4.56 -4.78 -10.27
C LEU A 32 -5.31 -3.99 -9.19
N TRP A 33 -5.86 -4.73 -8.23
CA TRP A 33 -6.53 -4.14 -7.07
C TRP A 33 -5.49 -3.85 -5.99
N VAL A 34 -5.46 -2.61 -5.52
CA VAL A 34 -4.47 -2.13 -4.54
C VAL A 34 -5.13 -1.23 -3.50
N ALA A 35 -4.50 -1.10 -2.34
CA ALA A 35 -4.88 -0.09 -1.36
C ALA A 35 -4.52 1.30 -1.91
N PRO A 36 -5.25 2.35 -1.50
CA PRO A 36 -4.82 3.72 -1.78
C PRO A 36 -3.40 3.96 -1.29
N GLY A 37 -2.63 4.70 -2.06
CA GLY A 37 -1.24 4.98 -1.70
C GLY A 37 -0.63 6.04 -2.58
N GLY A 38 0.54 6.52 -2.18
CA GLY A 38 1.24 7.54 -2.93
C GLY A 38 2.61 7.84 -2.36
N LYS A 39 3.34 8.67 -3.09
CA LYS A 39 4.70 9.08 -2.72
C LYS A 39 4.64 10.17 -1.66
N LEU A 40 5.61 10.12 -0.71
CA LEU A 40 5.78 11.19 0.26
C LEU A 40 6.21 12.48 -0.45
N GLU A 41 5.64 13.59 -0.01
CA GLU A 41 6.14 14.91 -0.36
C GLU A 41 7.32 15.28 0.55
N SER A 42 8.11 16.26 0.16
CA SER A 42 9.40 16.55 0.81
C SER A 42 9.30 16.94 2.28
N ASP A 43 8.16 17.46 2.71
CA ASP A 43 7.93 17.91 4.07
C ASP A 43 6.96 17.02 4.86
N GLU A 44 6.61 15.86 4.29
CA GLU A 44 5.65 14.95 4.91
C GLU A 44 6.31 13.82 5.70
N SER A 45 5.74 13.51 6.86
CA SER A 45 5.99 12.21 7.49
C SER A 45 5.18 11.12 6.78
N PRO A 46 5.52 9.85 6.97
CA PRO A 46 4.71 8.75 6.43
C PRO A 46 3.25 8.80 6.84
N SER A 47 2.94 9.13 8.11
CA SER A 47 1.56 9.24 8.59
C SER A 47 0.81 10.39 7.91
N GLU A 48 1.47 11.53 7.74
CA GLU A 48 0.88 12.67 7.04
C GLU A 48 0.57 12.34 5.58
N CYS A 49 1.48 11.63 4.92
CA CYS A 49 1.27 11.15 3.56
C CYS A 49 0.06 10.21 3.48
N ALA A 50 -0.06 9.28 4.42
CA ALA A 50 -1.18 8.33 4.46
C ALA A 50 -2.52 9.09 4.56
N ILE A 51 -2.60 10.07 5.43
CA ILE A 51 -3.81 10.88 5.61
C ILE A 51 -4.14 11.67 4.35
N ARG A 52 -3.14 12.33 3.76
CA ARG A 52 -3.33 13.12 2.54
C ARG A 52 -3.77 12.26 1.36
N VAL A 53 -3.08 11.16 1.11
CA VAL A 53 -3.36 10.28 -0.03
C VAL A 53 -4.78 9.70 0.06
N MET A 54 -5.17 9.23 1.24
CA MET A 54 -6.51 8.68 1.42
C MET A 54 -7.57 9.74 1.14
N ARG A 55 -7.38 10.97 1.63
CA ARG A 55 -8.30 12.07 1.36
C ARG A 55 -8.38 12.40 -0.13
N GLU A 56 -7.22 12.54 -0.78
CA GLU A 56 -7.16 12.92 -2.19
C GLU A 56 -7.75 11.85 -3.11
N GLU A 57 -7.49 10.59 -2.82
CA GLU A 57 -7.92 9.49 -3.71
C GLU A 57 -9.34 9.02 -3.43
N SER A 58 -9.75 8.97 -2.17
CA SER A 58 -11.03 8.36 -1.79
C SER A 58 -12.02 9.30 -1.12
N GLY A 59 -11.58 10.48 -0.68
CA GLY A 59 -12.41 11.40 0.08
C GLY A 59 -12.51 11.08 1.57
N LEU A 60 -11.96 9.96 2.02
CA LEU A 60 -12.01 9.59 3.43
C LEU A 60 -10.94 10.33 4.23
N GLN A 61 -11.34 10.91 5.35
CA GLN A 61 -10.44 11.60 6.27
C GLN A 61 -10.09 10.66 7.41
N ILE A 62 -9.05 9.87 7.23
CA ILE A 62 -8.65 8.86 8.22
C ILE A 62 -8.02 9.52 9.44
N GLU A 63 -8.23 8.87 10.59
CA GLU A 63 -7.68 9.31 11.87
C GLU A 63 -6.67 8.28 12.37
N THR A 64 -5.56 8.75 12.89
CA THR A 64 -4.57 7.92 13.60
C THR A 64 -4.20 6.65 12.83
N PRO A 65 -3.65 6.78 11.61
CA PRO A 65 -3.23 5.58 10.86
C PRO A 65 -2.17 4.82 11.65
N ARG A 66 -2.28 3.50 11.63
CA ARG A 66 -1.41 2.62 12.41
C ARG A 66 -0.44 1.89 11.49
N LEU A 67 0.85 2.01 11.77
CA LEU A 67 1.88 1.33 10.98
C LEU A 67 1.78 -0.18 11.19
N ARG A 68 1.67 -0.92 10.08
CA ARG A 68 1.63 -2.38 10.09
C ARG A 68 2.93 -2.99 9.60
N GLY A 69 3.62 -2.33 8.72
CA GLY A 69 4.88 -2.84 8.21
C GLY A 69 5.59 -1.86 7.30
N ILE A 70 6.84 -2.18 7.01
CA ILE A 70 7.66 -1.46 6.05
C ILE A 70 8.16 -2.46 5.02
N MET A 71 7.91 -2.16 3.76
CA MET A 71 8.34 -2.99 2.64
C MET A 71 9.43 -2.27 1.88
N THR A 72 10.59 -2.93 1.73
CA THR A 72 11.67 -2.44 0.89
C THR A 72 11.67 -3.23 -0.41
N GLU A 73 11.72 -2.53 -1.53
CA GLU A 73 11.78 -3.15 -2.85
C GLU A 73 13.03 -2.69 -3.56
N VAL A 74 13.89 -3.63 -3.95
CA VAL A 74 15.13 -3.37 -4.67
C VAL A 74 15.16 -4.16 -5.97
N SER A 75 15.81 -3.61 -6.99
CA SER A 75 15.91 -4.27 -8.28
C SER A 75 17.21 -3.87 -8.97
N PRO A 76 17.61 -4.57 -10.06
CA PRO A 76 18.73 -4.13 -10.88
C PRO A 76 18.44 -2.84 -11.66
N ARG A 77 17.16 -2.42 -11.70
CA ARG A 77 16.74 -1.22 -12.44
C ARG A 77 16.82 0.00 -11.53
N PRO A 78 17.65 1.03 -11.87
CA PRO A 78 17.81 2.22 -11.03
C PRO A 78 16.51 2.99 -10.79
N ASP A 79 15.53 2.88 -11.67
CA ASP A 79 14.24 3.56 -11.59
C ASP A 79 13.21 2.78 -10.72
N HIS A 80 13.61 1.65 -10.15
CA HIS A 80 12.69 0.83 -9.35
C HIS A 80 13.31 0.45 -8.00
N GLN A 81 13.36 1.43 -7.09
CA GLN A 81 13.87 1.31 -5.73
C GLN A 81 12.88 1.99 -4.80
N TRP A 82 12.20 1.22 -3.94
CA TRP A 82 11.08 1.71 -3.12
C TRP A 82 11.24 1.36 -1.65
N VAL A 83 10.79 2.25 -0.78
CA VAL A 83 10.48 1.94 0.61
C VAL A 83 9.06 2.38 0.86
N THR A 84 8.19 1.44 1.21
CA THR A 84 6.77 1.69 1.38
C THR A 84 6.34 1.43 2.81
N PHE A 85 5.71 2.42 3.43
CA PHE A 85 5.14 2.34 4.76
C PHE A 85 3.69 1.89 4.63
N ILE A 86 3.33 0.77 5.26
CA ILE A 86 2.02 0.16 5.14
C ILE A 86 1.22 0.43 6.40
N PHE A 87 0.10 1.13 6.24
CA PHE A 87 -0.77 1.54 7.34
C PHE A 87 -2.13 0.90 7.26
N THR A 88 -2.81 0.83 8.41
CA THR A 88 -4.25 0.57 8.48
C THR A 88 -4.93 1.77 9.13
N ALA A 89 -6.21 1.97 8.80
CA ALA A 89 -7.07 2.93 9.45
C ALA A 89 -8.43 2.28 9.70
N THR A 90 -8.94 2.43 10.92
CA THR A 90 -10.24 1.87 11.32
C THR A 90 -11.25 2.95 11.64
N ARG A 91 -10.83 4.22 11.62
CA ARG A 91 -11.67 5.37 11.94
C ARG A 91 -11.45 6.47 10.90
N TRP A 92 -12.52 7.05 10.44
CA TRP A 92 -12.46 8.15 9.48
C TRP A 92 -13.76 8.95 9.49
N GLY A 93 -13.67 10.20 9.00
CA GLY A 93 -14.80 11.03 8.67
C GLY A 93 -15.00 11.10 7.17
N GLY A 94 -16.13 11.65 6.76
CA GLY A 94 -16.48 11.79 5.35
C GLY A 94 -17.02 10.52 4.74
N GLU A 95 -17.30 10.58 3.45
CA GLU A 95 -17.84 9.48 2.69
C GLU A 95 -16.95 9.18 1.50
N LEU A 96 -17.01 7.93 1.02
CA LEU A 96 -16.25 7.50 -0.15
C LEU A 96 -16.65 8.34 -1.36
N ALA A 97 -15.71 9.10 -1.87
CA ALA A 97 -15.86 9.95 -3.04
C ALA A 97 -14.61 9.81 -3.90
N PRO A 98 -14.56 8.78 -4.77
CA PRO A 98 -13.38 8.52 -5.57
C PRO A 98 -12.97 9.70 -6.44
N ALA A 99 -11.68 10.02 -6.44
CA ALA A 99 -11.15 11.08 -7.29
C ALA A 99 -11.24 10.68 -8.78
N PRO A 100 -11.47 11.65 -9.68
CA PRO A 100 -11.46 11.37 -11.11
C PRO A 100 -10.13 10.74 -11.55
N GLY A 101 -10.23 9.69 -12.37
CA GLY A 101 -9.05 9.05 -12.94
C GLY A 101 -8.29 8.08 -12.04
N ILE A 102 -8.72 7.90 -10.80
CA ILE A 102 -8.03 6.97 -9.87
C ILE A 102 -8.40 5.52 -10.09
N GLY A 103 -9.59 5.26 -10.65
CA GLY A 103 -10.10 3.93 -10.89
C GLY A 103 -11.29 3.59 -10.02
N GLU A 104 -11.82 2.37 -10.19
CA GLU A 104 -12.95 1.87 -9.42
C GLU A 104 -12.54 1.56 -7.99
N PHE A 105 -13.32 2.03 -7.02
CA PHE A 105 -13.15 1.66 -5.61
C PHE A 105 -14.15 0.59 -5.21
N ARG A 106 -13.72 -0.30 -4.32
CA ARG A 106 -14.57 -1.37 -3.79
C ARG A 106 -14.17 -1.72 -2.36
N TRP A 107 -15.19 -1.95 -1.52
CA TRP A 107 -14.98 -2.58 -0.22
C TRP A 107 -14.94 -4.09 -0.46
N VAL A 108 -13.78 -4.70 -0.23
CA VAL A 108 -13.53 -6.11 -0.52
C VAL A 108 -13.43 -6.88 0.79
N ARG A 109 -14.15 -7.99 0.90
CA ARG A 109 -14.01 -8.85 2.07
C ARG A 109 -12.59 -9.40 2.15
N SER A 110 -12.01 -9.36 3.35
CA SER A 110 -10.63 -9.81 3.57
C SER A 110 -10.38 -11.21 3.04
N ARG A 111 -11.33 -12.12 3.26
CA ARG A 111 -11.21 -13.51 2.81
C ARG A 111 -11.25 -13.67 1.29
N GLU A 112 -11.70 -12.65 0.56
CA GLU A 112 -11.80 -12.66 -0.90
C GLU A 112 -10.62 -11.98 -1.58
N MET A 113 -9.69 -11.41 -0.81
CA MET A 113 -8.52 -10.70 -1.35
C MET A 113 -7.72 -11.55 -2.34
N PHE A 114 -7.49 -12.81 -1.99
CA PHE A 114 -6.65 -13.68 -2.82
C PHE A 114 -7.34 -14.17 -4.08
N ASP A 115 -8.64 -13.96 -4.21
CA ASP A 115 -9.42 -14.26 -5.42
C ASP A 115 -9.33 -13.12 -6.44
N LEU A 116 -8.83 -11.96 -6.02
CA LEU A 116 -8.62 -10.81 -6.90
C LEU A 116 -7.23 -10.81 -7.49
N GLU A 117 -7.07 -10.10 -8.59
CA GLU A 117 -5.75 -9.82 -9.15
C GLU A 117 -5.12 -8.69 -8.35
N ILE A 118 -4.22 -9.06 -7.44
CA ILE A 118 -3.47 -8.13 -6.60
C ILE A 118 -1.97 -8.31 -6.86
N PRO A 119 -1.13 -7.30 -6.52
CA PRO A 119 0.31 -7.43 -6.70
C PRO A 119 0.88 -8.65 -5.94
N PRO A 120 1.90 -9.32 -6.49
CA PRO A 120 2.51 -10.46 -5.80
C PRO A 120 3.02 -10.15 -4.39
N THR A 121 3.54 -8.95 -4.16
CA THR A 121 3.97 -8.51 -2.83
C THR A 121 2.82 -8.49 -1.83
N ASP A 122 1.66 -8.02 -2.27
CA ASP A 122 0.47 -7.89 -1.43
C ASP A 122 -0.05 -9.28 -1.01
N LYS A 123 0.10 -10.28 -1.88
CA LYS A 123 -0.23 -11.65 -1.52
C LYS A 123 0.60 -12.17 -0.34
N VAL A 124 1.84 -11.68 -0.22
CA VAL A 124 2.74 -12.10 0.85
C VAL A 124 2.36 -11.45 2.18
N PHE A 125 2.14 -10.12 2.19
CA PHE A 125 2.00 -9.41 3.46
C PHE A 125 0.56 -9.16 3.92
N PHE A 126 -0.44 -9.32 3.06
CA PHE A 126 -1.80 -8.84 3.36
C PHE A 126 -2.37 -9.39 4.67
N ALA A 127 -2.23 -10.69 4.92
CA ALA A 127 -2.77 -11.29 6.15
C ALA A 127 -2.18 -10.65 7.41
N ARG A 128 -0.93 -10.20 7.35
CA ARG A 128 -0.24 -9.55 8.47
C ARG A 128 -0.71 -8.12 8.71
N VAL A 129 -1.19 -7.45 7.67
CA VAL A 129 -1.75 -6.11 7.78
C VAL A 129 -2.95 -6.10 8.74
N LEU A 130 -3.72 -7.18 8.74
CA LEU A 130 -4.94 -7.31 9.55
C LEU A 130 -4.67 -7.71 11.00
N ARG A 131 -3.45 -8.13 11.32
CA ARG A 131 -3.07 -8.53 12.70
C ARG A 131 -2.63 -7.30 13.48
N LEU A 132 -3.60 -6.52 13.94
CA LEU A 132 -3.35 -5.21 14.53
C LEU A 132 -2.55 -5.26 15.84
N ASP A 133 -2.55 -6.40 16.53
CA ASP A 133 -1.82 -6.59 17.78
C ASP A 133 -0.38 -7.05 17.58
N ASP A 134 -0.02 -7.48 16.36
CA ASP A 134 1.35 -7.88 16.05
C ASP A 134 2.26 -6.65 15.90
N PRO A 135 3.57 -6.76 16.20
CA PRO A 135 4.51 -5.71 15.86
C PRO A 135 4.59 -5.51 14.34
N PRO A 136 4.96 -4.32 13.89
CA PRO A 136 5.14 -4.09 12.46
C PRO A 136 6.15 -5.05 11.84
N PHE A 137 5.85 -5.56 10.66
CA PHE A 137 6.77 -6.41 9.91
C PHE A 137 7.74 -5.57 9.08
N LEU A 138 8.93 -6.14 8.82
CA LEU A 138 9.91 -5.55 7.93
C LEU A 138 10.23 -6.57 6.84
N LEU A 139 9.81 -6.29 5.62
CA LEU A 139 10.01 -7.17 4.47
C LEU A 139 10.89 -6.50 3.43
N LYS A 140 11.74 -7.30 2.78
CA LYS A 140 12.52 -6.86 1.64
C LYS A 140 12.26 -7.80 0.47
N PHE A 141 11.83 -7.24 -0.64
CA PHE A 141 11.68 -7.94 -1.91
C PHE A 141 12.80 -7.55 -2.84
N THR A 142 13.48 -8.55 -3.39
CA THR A 142 14.50 -8.34 -4.42
C THR A 142 13.92 -8.86 -5.74
N TYR A 143 13.89 -7.97 -6.72
CA TYR A 143 13.35 -8.30 -8.05
C TYR A 143 14.47 -8.65 -9.02
N ASP A 144 14.11 -9.41 -10.06
CA ASP A 144 14.97 -9.61 -11.23
C ASP A 144 14.79 -8.44 -12.23
N ALA A 145 15.47 -8.53 -13.38
CA ALA A 145 15.44 -7.47 -14.39
C ALA A 145 14.05 -7.28 -15.01
N GLU A 146 13.19 -8.28 -14.94
CA GLU A 146 11.80 -8.23 -15.43
C GLU A 146 10.81 -7.85 -14.33
N LEU A 147 11.32 -7.41 -13.17
CA LEU A 147 10.53 -7.01 -12.00
C LEU A 147 9.65 -8.14 -11.45
N ARG A 148 10.15 -9.38 -11.52
CA ARG A 148 9.57 -10.52 -10.82
C ARG A 148 10.31 -10.73 -9.51
N ILE A 149 9.59 -11.19 -8.47
CA ILE A 149 10.20 -11.44 -7.17
C ILE A 149 11.20 -12.60 -7.30
N ALA A 150 12.47 -12.30 -7.10
CA ALA A 150 13.53 -13.29 -7.08
C ALA A 150 13.83 -13.78 -5.66
N ARG A 151 13.64 -12.93 -4.66
CA ARG A 151 13.94 -13.25 -3.27
C ARG A 151 13.12 -12.38 -2.34
N MET A 152 12.75 -12.96 -1.19
CA MET A 152 12.11 -12.22 -0.10
C MET A 152 12.86 -12.49 1.20
N ASP A 153 13.16 -11.44 1.94
CA ASP A 153 13.78 -11.52 3.27
C ASP A 153 12.90 -10.81 4.28
N GLU A 154 12.86 -11.36 5.48
CA GLU A 154 12.15 -10.75 6.60
C GLU A 154 13.13 -10.46 7.74
N ALA A 155 13.17 -9.21 8.21
CA ALA A 155 13.92 -8.83 9.38
C ALA A 155 13.18 -9.26 10.65
N ARG A 156 13.93 -9.68 11.67
CA ARG A 156 13.39 -10.10 12.96
C ARG A 156 13.90 -9.22 14.08
#